data_5839fd46b27ac91e81074b5cbb10d4b0
#
_entry.id   5839fd46b27ac91e81074b5cbb10d4b0
#
_cell.length_a   1.000
_cell.length_b   1.000
_cell.length_c   1.000
_cell.angle_alpha   90.00
_cell.angle_beta   90.00
_cell.angle_gamma   90.00
#
_symmetry.space_group_name_H-M   'P 1'
#
loop_
_entity.id
_entity.type
_entity.pdbx_description
1 polymer ?
#
loop_
_entity_poly.entity_id
_entity_poly.type
_entity_poly.pdbx_seq_one_letter_code
_entity_poly.pdbx_strand_id
1 'polypeptide(L)'
;MAKQQIETASFFEPITWAMTETANGHLLALGNGLLFTITLLGILGAHEFGHYFACRYYGVRATLPFFLPAPPMITFLGTFGAVIKIKSPITTRRALFDIGIAGPLAGFALALPASVIGLWVAQEANPPQAGSTIFFDPPLFRLLSPLLHAPSVTMWNPMWWAAWGALLITALNLFPVGQLDGGHVLYAITGRRVHKWVSAGTSLAVACLAIIAFVWYGSPIWFLWTVVLVFMTKVGHPPVIDEEPLGPTRLVLAFLAVIVFLLCFMWLPIGTYKPI
;
A
#
# COMPACT_ATOMS: atom_id res chain seq x y z
N MET A 1 24.00 -4.03 40.78
CA MET A 1 22.70 -4.26 40.13
C MET A 1 22.53 -3.18 39.04
N ALA A 2 23.00 -3.45 37.83
CA ALA A 2 22.82 -2.56 36.70
C ALA A 2 21.36 -2.72 36.20
N LYS A 3 20.58 -1.65 36.22
CA LYS A 3 19.30 -1.57 35.53
C LYS A 3 19.61 -1.66 34.05
N GLN A 4 19.32 -2.81 33.45
CA GLN A 4 19.26 -2.99 32.03
C GLN A 4 18.07 -2.15 31.57
N GLN A 5 18.32 -0.95 31.04
CA GLN A 5 17.33 -0.20 30.29
C GLN A 5 17.01 -1.05 29.06
N ILE A 6 15.82 -1.62 29.03
CA ILE A 6 15.24 -2.17 27.82
C ILE A 6 14.95 -0.94 26.95
N GLU A 7 15.87 -0.64 26.03
CA GLU A 7 15.58 0.27 24.93
C GLU A 7 14.48 -0.42 24.12
N THR A 8 13.25 0.00 24.37
CA THR A 8 12.15 -0.27 23.44
C THR A 8 12.49 0.50 22.17
N ALA A 9 12.98 -0.22 21.14
CA ALA A 9 13.12 0.33 19.80
C ALA A 9 11.77 0.95 19.44
N SER A 10 11.69 2.28 19.49
CA SER A 10 10.44 2.96 19.23
C SER A 10 10.17 2.88 17.73
N PHE A 11 8.92 2.74 17.36
CA PHE A 11 8.46 2.83 15.96
C PHE A 11 9.01 4.09 15.25
N PHE A 12 9.46 5.09 16.00
CA PHE A 12 10.00 6.35 15.52
C PHE A 12 11.53 6.40 15.44
N GLU A 13 12.27 5.36 15.89
CA GLU A 13 13.74 5.37 15.84
C GLU A 13 14.32 5.71 14.47
N PRO A 14 13.82 5.19 13.35
CA PRO A 14 14.37 5.56 12.06
C PRO A 14 14.20 7.04 11.74
N ILE A 15 13.09 7.64 12.18
CA ILE A 15 12.81 9.06 11.95
C ILE A 15 13.66 9.93 12.86
N THR A 16 13.73 9.59 14.14
CA THR A 16 14.57 10.30 15.11
C THR A 16 16.05 10.18 14.77
N TRP A 17 16.50 9.01 14.33
CA TRP A 17 17.84 8.80 13.83
C TRP A 17 18.12 9.69 12.59
N ALA A 18 17.27 9.68 11.59
CA ALA A 18 17.44 10.49 10.39
C ALA A 18 17.44 11.98 10.69
N MET A 19 16.59 12.45 11.62
CA MET A 19 16.57 13.85 12.06
C MET A 19 17.86 14.22 12.82
N THR A 20 18.35 13.34 13.70
CA THR A 20 19.57 13.55 14.45
C THR A 20 20.78 13.56 13.54
N GLU A 21 20.90 12.59 12.63
CA GLU A 21 21.99 12.53 11.66
C GLU A 21 21.99 13.75 10.72
N THR A 22 20.81 14.22 10.30
CA THR A 22 20.69 15.44 9.51
C THR A 22 21.10 16.67 10.30
N ALA A 23 20.70 16.77 11.55
CA ALA A 23 21.10 17.86 12.46
C ALA A 23 22.60 17.87 12.73
N ASN A 24 23.27 16.70 12.73
CA ASN A 24 24.71 16.55 12.87
C ASN A 24 25.49 16.86 11.56
N GLY A 25 24.80 17.29 10.49
CA GLY A 25 25.41 17.66 9.20
C GLY A 25 25.80 16.49 8.30
N HIS A 26 25.27 15.29 8.53
CA HIS A 26 25.52 14.11 7.71
C HIS A 26 24.73 14.17 6.39
N LEU A 27 25.36 14.60 5.29
CA LEU A 27 24.75 14.71 3.97
C LEU A 27 24.17 13.41 3.43
N LEU A 28 24.69 12.25 3.85
CA LEU A 28 24.17 10.94 3.47
C LEU A 28 22.75 10.71 4.00
N ALA A 29 22.42 11.19 5.21
CA ALA A 29 21.07 11.06 5.77
C ALA A 29 20.06 11.86 4.95
N LEU A 30 20.42 13.07 4.51
CA LEU A 30 19.62 13.88 3.59
C LEU A 30 19.42 13.17 2.25
N GLY A 31 20.50 12.63 1.67
CA GLY A 31 20.45 11.88 0.40
C GLY A 31 19.50 10.68 0.48
N ASN A 32 19.57 9.90 1.55
CA ASN A 32 18.68 8.76 1.78
C ASN A 32 17.22 9.20 1.97
N GLY A 33 16.97 10.27 2.73
CA GLY A 33 15.64 10.83 2.92
C GLY A 33 15.04 11.35 1.61
N LEU A 34 15.83 12.03 0.78
CA LEU A 34 15.40 12.49 -0.54
C LEU A 34 15.10 11.31 -1.47
N LEU A 35 15.96 10.31 -1.53
CA LEU A 35 15.75 9.12 -2.36
C LEU A 35 14.47 8.38 -1.97
N PHE A 36 14.24 8.17 -0.66
CA PHE A 36 12.99 7.61 -0.15
C PHE A 36 11.79 8.43 -0.60
N THR A 37 11.84 9.75 -0.38
CA THR A 37 10.72 10.66 -0.68
C THR A 37 10.42 10.69 -2.17
N ILE A 38 11.43 10.86 -3.03
CA ILE A 38 11.26 10.92 -4.48
C ILE A 38 10.69 9.58 -4.99
N THR A 39 11.21 8.46 -4.50
CA THR A 39 10.73 7.13 -4.90
C THR A 39 9.28 6.91 -4.47
N LEU A 40 8.96 7.15 -3.20
CA LEU A 40 7.60 6.95 -2.68
C LEU A 40 6.59 7.89 -3.35
N LEU A 41 6.88 9.20 -3.39
CA LEU A 41 5.98 10.17 -4.02
C LEU A 41 5.88 9.96 -5.53
N GLY A 42 6.95 9.48 -6.18
CA GLY A 42 6.92 9.10 -7.59
C GLY A 42 5.95 7.95 -7.85
N ILE A 43 5.98 6.91 -7.02
CA ILE A 43 5.07 5.75 -7.15
C ILE A 43 3.62 6.17 -6.85
N LEU A 44 3.38 6.89 -5.75
CA LEU A 44 2.06 7.37 -5.38
C LEU A 44 1.52 8.37 -6.41
N GLY A 45 2.38 9.26 -6.91
CA GLY A 45 2.04 10.17 -7.99
C GLY A 45 1.63 9.45 -9.27
N ALA A 46 2.39 8.43 -9.68
CA ALA A 46 2.04 7.62 -10.84
C ALA A 46 0.69 6.92 -10.67
N HIS A 47 0.39 6.41 -9.46
CA HIS A 47 -0.90 5.84 -9.13
C HIS A 47 -2.03 6.86 -9.38
N GLU A 48 -1.97 8.03 -8.78
CA GLU A 48 -3.01 9.05 -8.92
C GLU A 48 -3.09 9.63 -10.35
N PHE A 49 -1.95 9.80 -11.02
CA PHE A 49 -1.94 10.19 -12.43
C PHE A 49 -2.57 9.13 -13.33
N GLY A 50 -2.44 7.83 -13.01
CA GLY A 50 -3.17 6.76 -13.68
C GLY A 50 -4.68 7.00 -13.66
N HIS A 51 -5.25 7.23 -12.47
CA HIS A 51 -6.67 7.59 -12.32
C HIS A 51 -7.01 8.89 -13.06
N TYR A 52 -6.18 9.92 -12.93
CA TYR A 52 -6.41 11.21 -13.56
C TYR A 52 -6.47 11.13 -15.09
N PHE A 53 -5.51 10.42 -15.72
CA PHE A 53 -5.51 10.26 -17.17
C PHE A 53 -6.67 9.41 -17.65
N ALA A 54 -7.05 8.36 -16.93
CA ALA A 54 -8.25 7.59 -17.22
C ALA A 54 -9.53 8.46 -17.10
N CYS A 55 -9.64 9.30 -16.05
CA CYS A 55 -10.72 10.26 -15.93
C CYS A 55 -10.77 11.21 -17.14
N ARG A 56 -9.62 11.75 -17.55
CA ARG A 56 -9.51 12.64 -18.72
C ARG A 56 -9.95 11.95 -20.00
N TYR A 57 -9.55 10.69 -20.19
CA TYR A 57 -9.94 9.89 -21.38
C TYR A 57 -11.47 9.72 -21.49
N TYR A 58 -12.14 9.50 -20.35
CA TYR A 58 -13.61 9.35 -20.29
C TYR A 58 -14.37 10.66 -20.14
N GLY A 59 -13.72 11.82 -20.23
CA GLY A 59 -14.37 13.12 -20.02
C GLY A 59 -14.87 13.36 -18.58
N VAL A 60 -14.43 12.54 -17.61
CA VAL A 60 -14.75 12.68 -16.20
C VAL A 60 -13.88 13.78 -15.60
N ARG A 61 -14.51 14.79 -15.01
CA ARG A 61 -13.79 15.90 -14.38
C ARG A 61 -13.18 15.46 -13.06
N ALA A 62 -11.86 15.61 -12.93
CA ALA A 62 -11.10 15.34 -11.72
C ALA A 62 -10.09 16.47 -11.44
N THR A 63 -9.66 16.60 -10.19
CA THR A 63 -8.55 17.48 -9.84
C THR A 63 -7.22 16.88 -10.29
N LEU A 64 -6.19 17.69 -10.38
CA LEU A 64 -4.82 17.17 -10.37
C LEU A 64 -4.57 16.41 -9.05
N PRO A 65 -3.66 15.41 -9.06
CA PRO A 65 -3.20 14.76 -7.85
C PRO A 65 -2.64 15.77 -6.84
N PHE A 66 -2.98 15.58 -5.58
CA PHE A 66 -2.36 16.32 -4.48
C PHE A 66 -2.03 15.38 -3.33
N PHE A 67 -0.91 15.62 -2.67
CA PHE A 67 -0.44 14.82 -1.56
C PHE A 67 -1.02 15.33 -0.24
N LEU A 68 -1.46 14.40 0.60
CA LEU A 68 -1.92 14.71 1.95
C LEU A 68 -0.73 14.50 2.91
N PRO A 69 -0.08 15.59 3.38
CA PRO A 69 1.03 15.44 4.32
C PRO A 69 0.50 14.85 5.63
N ALA A 70 1.29 13.97 6.22
CA ALA A 70 1.00 13.37 7.51
C ALA A 70 2.17 13.60 8.47
N PRO A 71 1.89 13.96 9.73
CA PRO A 71 2.94 13.99 10.73
C PRO A 71 3.63 12.63 10.86
N PRO A 72 4.97 12.57 10.98
CA PRO A 72 5.70 11.32 11.14
C PRO A 72 5.23 10.47 12.32
N MET A 73 4.61 11.12 13.32
CA MET A 73 4.03 10.45 14.50
C MET A 73 2.76 9.64 14.18
N ILE A 74 2.10 9.92 13.05
CA ILE A 74 0.87 9.24 12.64
C ILE A 74 1.16 8.20 11.56
N THR A 75 2.01 8.54 10.59
CA THR A 75 2.45 7.61 9.55
C THR A 75 3.96 7.71 9.36
N PHE A 76 4.63 6.58 9.39
CA PHE A 76 6.08 6.53 9.10
C PHE A 76 6.42 6.88 7.64
N LEU A 77 5.43 6.94 6.76
CA LEU A 77 5.59 7.33 5.36
C LEU A 77 5.61 8.86 5.16
N GLY A 78 5.26 9.66 6.19
CA GLY A 78 5.20 11.12 6.09
C GLY A 78 4.04 11.65 5.24
N THR A 79 3.17 10.78 4.75
CA THR A 79 2.00 11.11 3.95
C THR A 79 0.86 10.13 4.21
N PHE A 80 -0.39 10.60 4.08
CA PHE A 80 -1.58 9.75 3.98
C PHE A 80 -1.81 9.23 2.55
N GLY A 81 -0.88 9.48 1.64
CA GLY A 81 -0.97 9.16 0.23
C GLY A 81 -1.19 10.40 -0.64
N ALA A 82 -1.35 10.15 -1.93
CA ALA A 82 -1.84 11.11 -2.89
C ALA A 82 -3.30 10.83 -3.18
N VAL A 83 -4.06 11.83 -3.59
CA VAL A 83 -5.48 11.68 -3.92
C VAL A 83 -5.88 12.58 -5.08
N ILE A 84 -6.84 12.12 -5.88
CA ILE A 84 -7.59 12.96 -6.82
C ILE A 84 -9.02 13.10 -6.32
N LYS A 85 -9.65 14.25 -6.60
CA LYS A 85 -11.08 14.46 -6.34
C LYS A 85 -11.85 14.39 -7.65
N ILE A 86 -12.66 13.35 -7.82
CA ILE A 86 -13.58 13.21 -8.95
C ILE A 86 -14.74 14.19 -8.73
N LYS A 87 -15.01 15.07 -9.72
CA LYS A 87 -15.98 16.17 -9.65
C LYS A 87 -17.27 15.88 -10.42
N SER A 88 -17.27 14.90 -11.30
CA SER A 88 -18.44 14.50 -12.06
C SER A 88 -18.72 13.00 -11.87
N PRO A 89 -19.99 12.56 -11.96
CA PRO A 89 -20.31 11.15 -11.79
C PRO A 89 -19.67 10.31 -12.91
N ILE A 90 -19.29 9.09 -12.57
CA ILE A 90 -18.86 8.06 -13.53
C ILE A 90 -20.14 7.32 -13.93
N THR A 91 -20.53 7.43 -15.21
CA THR A 91 -21.83 6.97 -15.69
C THR A 91 -21.81 5.57 -16.32
N THR A 92 -20.64 5.08 -16.76
CA THR A 92 -20.52 3.81 -17.46
C THR A 92 -19.66 2.81 -16.69
N ARG A 93 -19.99 1.51 -16.79
CA ARG A 93 -19.18 0.43 -16.19
C ARG A 93 -17.75 0.39 -16.73
N ARG A 94 -17.58 0.68 -18.04
CA ARG A 94 -16.25 0.69 -18.66
C ARG A 94 -15.37 1.80 -18.08
N ALA A 95 -15.91 3.01 -17.95
CA ALA A 95 -15.19 4.11 -17.34
C ALA A 95 -14.83 3.82 -15.87
N LEU A 96 -15.80 3.27 -15.11
CA LEU A 96 -15.56 2.91 -13.72
C LEU A 96 -14.44 1.89 -13.57
N PHE A 97 -14.46 0.84 -14.40
CA PHE A 97 -13.43 -0.19 -14.42
C PHE A 97 -12.06 0.40 -14.75
N ASP A 98 -11.97 1.11 -15.90
CA ASP A 98 -10.69 1.62 -16.40
C ASP A 98 -10.09 2.69 -15.46
N ILE A 99 -10.91 3.56 -14.88
CA ILE A 99 -10.48 4.52 -13.87
C ILE A 99 -10.00 3.77 -12.62
N GLY A 100 -10.76 2.80 -12.11
CA GLY A 100 -10.42 2.07 -10.90
C GLY A 100 -9.12 1.27 -11.00
N ILE A 101 -8.82 0.71 -12.19
CA ILE A 101 -7.63 -0.13 -12.36
C ILE A 101 -6.37 0.66 -12.75
N ALA A 102 -6.53 1.83 -13.38
CA ALA A 102 -5.42 2.59 -13.95
C ALA A 102 -4.40 3.04 -12.91
N GLY A 103 -4.87 3.47 -11.73
CA GLY A 103 -4.00 3.87 -10.62
C GLY A 103 -3.12 2.74 -10.12
N PRO A 104 -3.71 1.64 -9.61
CA PRO A 104 -2.94 0.49 -9.11
C PRO A 104 -1.93 -0.07 -10.11
N LEU A 105 -2.29 -0.16 -11.40
CA LEU A 105 -1.37 -0.66 -12.42
C LEU A 105 -0.23 0.33 -12.70
N ALA A 106 -0.50 1.64 -12.77
CA ALA A 106 0.53 2.66 -12.96
C ALA A 106 1.47 2.76 -11.74
N GLY A 107 0.93 2.71 -10.52
CA GLY A 107 1.72 2.68 -9.30
C GLY A 107 2.60 1.42 -9.22
N PHE A 108 2.02 0.25 -9.50
CA PHE A 108 2.77 -1.01 -9.50
C PHE A 108 3.88 -1.05 -10.55
N ALA A 109 3.65 -0.46 -11.74
CA ALA A 109 4.65 -0.37 -12.80
C ALA A 109 5.91 0.40 -12.36
N LEU A 110 5.80 1.37 -11.45
CA LEU A 110 6.96 2.06 -10.85
C LEU A 110 7.45 1.38 -9.56
N ALA A 111 6.56 0.77 -8.78
CA ALA A 111 6.94 0.05 -7.57
C ALA A 111 7.80 -1.18 -7.89
N LEU A 112 7.57 -1.85 -9.04
CA LEU A 112 8.32 -3.02 -9.45
C LEU A 112 9.82 -2.72 -9.66
N PRO A 113 10.26 -1.76 -10.51
CA PRO A 113 11.68 -1.42 -10.63
C PRO A 113 12.28 -0.89 -9.33
N ALA A 114 11.52 -0.11 -8.53
CA ALA A 114 11.98 0.32 -7.21
C ALA A 114 12.24 -0.87 -6.28
N SER A 115 11.38 -1.91 -6.31
CA SER A 115 11.56 -3.16 -5.58
C SER A 115 12.83 -3.90 -6.03
N VAL A 116 13.04 -4.02 -7.34
CA VAL A 116 14.23 -4.68 -7.92
C VAL A 116 15.50 -3.96 -7.48
N ILE A 117 15.56 -2.64 -7.64
CA ILE A 117 16.74 -1.87 -7.26
C ILE A 117 16.95 -1.92 -5.74
N GLY A 118 15.89 -1.73 -4.94
CA GLY A 118 15.97 -1.78 -3.49
C GLY A 118 16.48 -3.11 -2.95
N LEU A 119 16.07 -4.23 -3.54
CA LEU A 119 16.58 -5.57 -3.19
C LEU A 119 18.00 -5.81 -3.71
N TRP A 120 18.33 -5.33 -4.90
CA TRP A 120 19.65 -5.52 -5.50
C TRP A 120 20.77 -4.80 -4.73
N VAL A 121 20.48 -3.59 -4.22
CA VAL A 121 21.46 -2.83 -3.42
C VAL A 121 21.34 -3.12 -1.92
N ALA A 122 20.49 -4.08 -1.51
CA ALA A 122 20.29 -4.42 -0.12
C ALA A 122 21.56 -5.01 0.50
N GLN A 123 21.84 -4.60 1.73
CA GLN A 123 22.96 -5.12 2.53
C GLN A 123 22.41 -5.98 3.68
N GLU A 124 23.22 -6.92 4.13
CA GLU A 124 22.85 -7.77 5.27
C GLU A 124 22.82 -6.96 6.57
N ALA A 125 21.79 -7.19 7.36
CA ALA A 125 21.64 -6.59 8.69
C ALA A 125 21.85 -7.64 9.77
N ASN A 126 22.08 -7.16 10.98
CA ASN A 126 22.10 -8.05 12.16
C ASN A 126 20.71 -8.69 12.37
N PRO A 127 20.66 -9.93 12.87
CA PRO A 127 19.42 -10.55 13.25
C PRO A 127 18.60 -9.69 14.22
N PRO A 128 17.27 -9.67 14.08
CA PRO A 128 16.43 -8.88 14.97
C PRO A 128 16.54 -9.38 16.42
N GLN A 129 16.47 -8.46 17.37
CA GLN A 129 16.46 -8.77 18.79
C GLN A 129 15.02 -9.11 19.25
N ALA A 130 14.89 -9.89 20.32
CA ALA A 130 13.60 -10.17 20.94
C ALA A 130 12.86 -8.87 21.31
N GLY A 131 11.59 -8.74 20.91
CA GLY A 131 10.78 -7.57 21.16
C GLY A 131 10.94 -6.43 20.14
N SER A 132 11.88 -6.53 19.17
CA SER A 132 12.00 -5.54 18.11
C SER A 132 10.82 -5.59 17.13
N THR A 133 10.50 -4.44 16.56
CA THR A 133 9.53 -4.34 15.47
C THR A 133 10.14 -4.91 14.19
N ILE A 134 9.45 -5.84 13.55
CA ILE A 134 9.85 -6.40 12.25
C ILE A 134 8.82 -6.06 11.19
N PHE A 135 9.33 -5.83 9.99
CA PHE A 135 8.55 -5.61 8.78
C PHE A 135 8.65 -6.84 7.91
N PHE A 136 7.50 -7.38 7.53
CA PHE A 136 7.46 -8.59 6.73
C PHE A 136 7.45 -8.26 5.24
N ASP A 137 8.20 -9.05 4.48
CA ASP A 137 8.29 -8.90 3.04
C ASP A 137 6.97 -9.20 2.34
N PRO A 138 6.55 -8.35 1.40
CA PRO A 138 5.46 -8.68 0.48
C PRO A 138 5.82 -9.91 -0.38
N PRO A 139 4.84 -10.65 -0.89
CA PRO A 139 5.09 -11.80 -1.76
C PRO A 139 5.98 -11.47 -2.97
N LEU A 140 5.87 -10.26 -3.53
CA LEU A 140 6.77 -9.80 -4.58
C LEU A 140 8.24 -9.83 -4.17
N PHE A 141 8.57 -9.33 -2.97
CA PHE A 141 9.95 -9.34 -2.47
C PHE A 141 10.46 -10.76 -2.27
N ARG A 142 9.64 -11.63 -1.70
CA ARG A 142 9.98 -13.06 -1.51
C ARG A 142 10.26 -13.77 -2.83
N LEU A 143 9.56 -13.38 -3.90
CA LEU A 143 9.78 -13.90 -5.25
C LEU A 143 11.07 -13.36 -5.87
N LEU A 144 11.38 -12.07 -5.68
CA LEU A 144 12.54 -11.40 -6.27
C LEU A 144 13.84 -11.67 -5.51
N SER A 145 13.80 -11.79 -4.17
CA SER A 145 14.99 -11.94 -3.33
C SER A 145 15.93 -13.08 -3.75
N PRO A 146 15.45 -14.31 -4.03
CA PRO A 146 16.35 -15.39 -4.48
C PRO A 146 16.92 -15.13 -5.87
N LEU A 147 16.22 -14.43 -6.75
CA LEU A 147 16.69 -14.10 -8.10
C LEU A 147 17.76 -13.01 -8.07
N LEU A 148 17.70 -12.11 -7.10
CA LEU A 148 18.62 -10.99 -6.94
C LEU A 148 19.72 -11.30 -5.90
N HIS A 149 19.73 -12.49 -5.30
CA HIS A 149 20.64 -12.88 -4.21
C HIS A 149 20.59 -11.88 -3.03
N ALA A 150 19.41 -11.30 -2.78
CA ALA A 150 19.22 -10.35 -1.70
C ALA A 150 19.33 -11.06 -0.33
N PRO A 151 19.94 -10.42 0.70
CA PRO A 151 20.07 -11.01 2.02
C PRO A 151 18.70 -11.23 2.68
N SER A 152 18.62 -12.24 3.56
CA SER A 152 17.38 -12.60 4.27
C SER A 152 16.95 -11.56 5.30
N VAL A 153 17.90 -10.82 5.83
CA VAL A 153 17.66 -9.66 6.71
C VAL A 153 18.35 -8.45 6.11
N THR A 154 17.59 -7.43 5.74
CA THR A 154 18.12 -6.27 5.02
C THR A 154 18.30 -5.07 5.94
N MET A 155 19.41 -4.34 5.73
CA MET A 155 19.60 -3.02 6.33
C MET A 155 18.61 -1.99 5.75
N TRP A 156 18.43 -0.90 6.48
CA TRP A 156 17.66 0.26 6.05
C TRP A 156 18.10 0.74 4.67
N ASN A 157 17.23 0.60 3.68
CA ASN A 157 17.47 1.02 2.31
C ASN A 157 16.27 1.87 1.86
N PRO A 158 16.51 3.14 1.44
CA PRO A 158 15.43 4.06 1.07
C PRO A 158 14.49 3.54 -0.01
N MET A 159 15.02 2.87 -1.03
CA MET A 159 14.22 2.35 -2.14
C MET A 159 13.42 1.13 -1.74
N TRP A 160 14.02 0.23 -0.94
CA TRP A 160 13.31 -0.91 -0.36
C TRP A 160 12.09 -0.44 0.45
N TRP A 161 12.29 0.55 1.33
CA TRP A 161 11.23 1.10 2.18
C TRP A 161 10.14 1.81 1.39
N ALA A 162 10.52 2.60 0.39
CA ALA A 162 9.56 3.28 -0.48
C ALA A 162 8.72 2.28 -1.27
N ALA A 163 9.36 1.25 -1.83
CA ALA A 163 8.68 0.18 -2.56
C ALA A 163 7.78 -0.64 -1.63
N TRP A 164 8.26 -1.04 -0.44
CA TRP A 164 7.48 -1.76 0.56
C TRP A 164 6.20 -1.00 0.95
N GLY A 165 6.33 0.29 1.28
CA GLY A 165 5.19 1.14 1.62
C GLY A 165 4.21 1.32 0.47
N ALA A 166 4.73 1.53 -0.75
CA ALA A 166 3.90 1.66 -1.95
C ALA A 166 3.15 0.37 -2.30
N LEU A 167 3.78 -0.81 -2.14
CA LEU A 167 3.13 -2.11 -2.34
C LEU A 167 2.02 -2.33 -1.31
N LEU A 168 2.25 -1.97 -0.04
CA LEU A 168 1.22 -2.02 1.00
C LEU A 168 0.02 -1.15 0.62
N ILE A 169 0.25 0.11 0.23
CA ILE A 169 -0.81 1.04 -0.19
C ILE A 169 -1.56 0.50 -1.42
N THR A 170 -0.84 -0.06 -2.40
CA THR A 170 -1.45 -0.68 -3.59
C THR A 170 -2.35 -1.86 -3.22
N ALA A 171 -1.91 -2.73 -2.31
CA ALA A 171 -2.74 -3.83 -1.81
C ALA A 171 -4.00 -3.32 -1.12
N LEU A 172 -3.88 -2.28 -0.28
CA LEU A 172 -5.01 -1.69 0.43
C LEU A 172 -6.03 -1.07 -0.53
N ASN A 173 -5.57 -0.38 -1.57
CA ASN A 173 -6.44 0.20 -2.60
C ASN A 173 -7.13 -0.88 -3.46
N LEU A 174 -6.50 -2.03 -3.66
CA LEU A 174 -7.07 -3.14 -4.42
C LEU A 174 -8.03 -4.03 -3.61
N PHE A 175 -8.30 -3.74 -2.33
CA PHE A 175 -9.38 -4.44 -1.63
C PHE A 175 -10.73 -4.26 -2.35
N PRO A 176 -11.49 -5.35 -2.54
CA PRO A 176 -12.78 -5.31 -3.24
C PRO A 176 -13.90 -4.74 -2.34
N VAL A 177 -13.69 -3.53 -1.79
CA VAL A 177 -14.56 -2.95 -0.76
C VAL A 177 -14.93 -1.50 -1.09
N GLY A 178 -16.21 -1.19 -1.04
CA GLY A 178 -16.75 0.16 -1.11
C GLY A 178 -16.30 0.94 -2.34
N GLN A 179 -15.63 2.07 -2.13
CA GLN A 179 -15.12 2.96 -3.17
C GLN A 179 -13.58 2.89 -3.31
N LEU A 180 -12.94 1.87 -2.75
CA LEU A 180 -11.53 1.59 -3.06
C LEU A 180 -11.41 1.15 -4.52
N ASP A 181 -10.21 1.23 -5.08
CA ASP A 181 -9.97 0.90 -6.49
C ASP A 181 -10.43 -0.52 -6.84
N GLY A 182 -10.08 -1.50 -5.99
CA GLY A 182 -10.60 -2.87 -6.13
C GLY A 182 -12.12 -2.95 -5.99
N GLY A 183 -12.73 -2.07 -5.18
CA GLY A 183 -14.18 -1.93 -5.07
C GLY A 183 -14.81 -1.44 -6.39
N HIS A 184 -14.21 -0.43 -7.04
CA HIS A 184 -14.62 0.05 -8.35
C HIS A 184 -14.54 -1.04 -9.42
N VAL A 185 -13.40 -1.76 -9.46
CA VAL A 185 -13.18 -2.89 -10.40
C VAL A 185 -14.21 -3.99 -10.16
N LEU A 186 -14.41 -4.41 -8.91
CA LEU A 186 -15.39 -5.44 -8.55
C LEU A 186 -16.80 -5.02 -8.93
N TYR A 187 -17.22 -3.78 -8.60
CA TYR A 187 -18.54 -3.27 -8.93
C TYR A 187 -18.78 -3.28 -10.44
N ALA A 188 -17.80 -2.81 -11.22
CA ALA A 188 -17.87 -2.80 -12.67
C ALA A 188 -18.05 -4.20 -13.26
N ILE A 189 -17.44 -5.23 -12.69
CA ILE A 189 -17.53 -6.63 -13.15
C ILE A 189 -18.86 -7.26 -12.75
N THR A 190 -19.22 -7.15 -11.46
CA THR A 190 -20.27 -8.00 -10.85
C THR A 190 -21.56 -7.28 -10.54
N GLY A 191 -21.54 -5.93 -10.57
CA GLY A 191 -22.71 -5.10 -10.22
C GLY A 191 -22.94 -4.97 -8.71
N ARG A 192 -23.96 -4.20 -8.36
CA ARG A 192 -24.23 -3.72 -6.98
C ARG A 192 -24.44 -4.84 -5.96
N ARG A 193 -25.17 -5.91 -6.34
CA ARG A 193 -25.57 -6.96 -5.39
C ARG A 193 -24.36 -7.76 -4.90
N VAL A 194 -23.56 -8.26 -5.82
CA VAL A 194 -22.36 -9.05 -5.52
C VAL A 194 -21.32 -8.19 -4.81
N HIS A 195 -21.07 -6.97 -5.33
CA HIS A 195 -20.18 -6.00 -4.67
C HIS A 195 -20.51 -5.79 -3.19
N LYS A 196 -21.79 -5.62 -2.83
CA LYS A 196 -22.21 -5.43 -1.42
C LYS A 196 -21.84 -6.63 -0.55
N TRP A 197 -22.08 -7.85 -1.01
CA TRP A 197 -21.79 -9.06 -0.25
C TRP A 197 -20.29 -9.33 -0.15
N VAL A 198 -19.55 -9.11 -1.23
CA VAL A 198 -18.07 -9.26 -1.22
C VAL A 198 -17.45 -8.21 -0.31
N SER A 199 -17.88 -6.94 -0.38
CA SER A 199 -17.39 -5.88 0.53
C SER A 199 -17.61 -6.24 2.00
N ALA A 200 -18.80 -6.74 2.36
CA ALA A 200 -19.10 -7.17 3.72
C ALA A 200 -18.26 -8.38 4.16
N GLY A 201 -18.14 -9.38 3.29
CA GLY A 201 -17.30 -10.57 3.54
C GLY A 201 -15.81 -10.23 3.70
N THR A 202 -15.29 -9.36 2.85
CA THR A 202 -13.90 -8.89 2.96
C THR A 202 -13.67 -8.11 4.25
N SER A 203 -14.58 -7.21 4.63
CA SER A 203 -14.47 -6.47 5.89
C SER A 203 -14.49 -7.39 7.11
N LEU A 204 -15.33 -8.44 7.08
CA LEU A 204 -15.35 -9.46 8.14
C LEU A 204 -14.05 -10.27 8.16
N ALA A 205 -13.54 -10.69 7.01
CA ALA A 205 -12.28 -11.43 6.92
C ALA A 205 -11.10 -10.62 7.47
N VAL A 206 -11.04 -9.31 7.16
CA VAL A 206 -10.00 -8.43 7.72
C VAL A 206 -10.18 -8.22 9.22
N ALA A 207 -11.42 -8.17 9.73
CA ALA A 207 -11.67 -8.11 11.17
C ALA A 207 -11.17 -9.38 11.90
N CYS A 208 -11.41 -10.56 11.33
CA CYS A 208 -10.84 -11.82 11.85
C CYS A 208 -9.31 -11.81 11.79
N LEU A 209 -8.74 -11.34 10.67
CA LEU A 209 -7.29 -11.18 10.52
C LEU A 209 -6.71 -10.23 11.57
N ALA A 210 -7.41 -9.13 11.91
CA ALA A 210 -6.99 -8.19 12.95
C ALA A 210 -6.85 -8.87 14.31
N ILE A 211 -7.83 -9.70 14.68
CA ILE A 211 -7.79 -10.47 15.94
C ILE A 211 -6.63 -11.46 15.93
N ILE A 212 -6.47 -12.22 14.85
CA ILE A 212 -5.39 -13.21 14.70
C ILE A 212 -4.03 -12.52 14.78
N ALA A 213 -3.81 -11.45 14.00
CA ALA A 213 -2.54 -10.72 13.97
C ALA A 213 -2.20 -10.10 15.33
N PHE A 214 -3.19 -9.61 16.07
CA PHE A 214 -2.99 -9.06 17.40
C PHE A 214 -2.65 -10.12 18.45
N VAL A 215 -3.44 -11.19 18.50
CA VAL A 215 -3.25 -12.25 19.53
C VAL A 215 -1.92 -12.98 19.35
N TRP A 216 -1.55 -13.30 18.11
CA TRP A 216 -0.35 -14.12 17.86
C TRP A 216 0.92 -13.31 17.69
N TYR A 217 0.83 -12.10 17.11
CA TYR A 217 2.00 -11.30 16.70
C TYR A 217 2.05 -9.91 17.33
N GLY A 218 1.05 -9.51 18.15
CA GLY A 218 0.98 -8.20 18.77
C GLY A 218 0.76 -7.05 17.78
N SER A 219 0.30 -7.34 16.55
CA SER A 219 0.16 -6.36 15.49
C SER A 219 -1.23 -5.71 15.48
N PRO A 220 -1.37 -4.40 15.76
CA PRO A 220 -2.66 -3.72 15.78
C PRO A 220 -3.10 -3.17 14.41
N ILE A 221 -2.24 -3.25 13.37
CA ILE A 221 -2.43 -2.53 12.10
C ILE A 221 -3.78 -2.84 11.43
N TRP A 222 -4.24 -4.08 11.50
CA TRP A 222 -5.47 -4.50 10.88
C TRP A 222 -6.74 -3.99 11.57
N PHE A 223 -6.67 -3.55 12.84
CA PHE A 223 -7.83 -2.91 13.49
C PHE A 223 -8.17 -1.58 12.82
N LEU A 224 -7.15 -0.75 12.51
CA LEU A 224 -7.38 0.50 11.77
C LEU A 224 -8.03 0.22 10.42
N TRP A 225 -7.49 -0.74 9.67
CA TRP A 225 -8.04 -1.09 8.35
C TRP A 225 -9.41 -1.72 8.44
N THR A 226 -9.72 -2.49 9.47
CA THR A 226 -11.07 -2.99 9.73
C THR A 226 -12.07 -1.84 9.85
N VAL A 227 -11.74 -0.81 10.63
CA VAL A 227 -12.61 0.37 10.79
C VAL A 227 -12.83 1.05 9.44
N VAL A 228 -11.75 1.29 8.67
CA VAL A 228 -11.83 1.91 7.34
C VAL A 228 -12.69 1.07 6.39
N LEU A 229 -12.47 -0.23 6.30
CA LEU A 229 -13.22 -1.12 5.40
C LEU A 229 -14.69 -1.24 5.78
N VAL A 230 -15.00 -1.33 7.07
CA VAL A 230 -16.39 -1.33 7.56
C VAL A 230 -17.08 0.00 7.22
N PHE A 231 -16.39 1.13 7.40
CA PHE A 231 -16.91 2.44 7.01
C PHE A 231 -17.17 2.50 5.50
N MET A 232 -16.21 2.10 4.67
CA MET A 232 -16.36 2.06 3.21
C MET A 232 -17.48 1.12 2.74
N THR A 233 -17.66 -0.01 3.41
CA THR A 233 -18.79 -0.92 3.15
C THR A 233 -20.14 -0.26 3.44
N LYS A 234 -20.24 0.52 4.52
CA LYS A 234 -21.49 1.26 4.86
C LYS A 234 -21.77 2.39 3.88
N VAL A 235 -20.75 3.13 3.47
CA VAL A 235 -20.89 4.18 2.43
C VAL A 235 -21.35 3.55 1.11
N GLY A 236 -20.83 2.36 0.80
CA GLY A 236 -21.17 1.63 -0.41
C GLY A 236 -20.65 2.30 -1.68
N HIS A 237 -21.19 1.87 -2.82
CA HIS A 237 -20.79 2.36 -4.14
C HIS A 237 -21.97 3.08 -4.80
N PRO A 238 -21.78 4.29 -5.39
CA PRO A 238 -22.81 4.97 -6.16
C PRO A 238 -23.21 4.13 -7.37
N PRO A 239 -24.50 4.17 -7.80
CA PRO A 239 -24.98 3.40 -8.93
C PRO A 239 -24.36 3.92 -10.24
N VAL A 240 -24.07 2.99 -11.16
CA VAL A 240 -23.68 3.29 -12.54
C VAL A 240 -24.91 3.12 -13.42
N ILE A 241 -25.09 4.03 -14.38
CA ILE A 241 -26.31 4.12 -15.20
C ILE A 241 -26.23 3.13 -16.37
N ASP A 242 -25.08 3.04 -17.03
CA ASP A 242 -24.87 2.19 -18.20
C ASP A 242 -24.22 0.86 -17.78
N GLU A 243 -24.93 -0.23 -18.06
CA GLU A 243 -24.55 -1.60 -17.71
C GLU A 243 -23.95 -2.39 -18.89
N GLU A 244 -23.39 -1.72 -19.91
CA GLU A 244 -22.77 -2.43 -21.03
C GLU A 244 -21.66 -3.40 -20.57
N PRO A 245 -21.51 -4.55 -21.25
CA PRO A 245 -20.48 -5.53 -20.93
C PRO A 245 -19.06 -4.95 -21.03
N LEU A 246 -18.17 -5.38 -20.16
CA LEU A 246 -16.80 -4.87 -20.10
C LEU A 246 -15.93 -5.31 -21.28
N GLY A 247 -16.25 -6.44 -21.89
CA GLY A 247 -15.43 -7.06 -22.94
C GLY A 247 -14.23 -7.86 -22.40
N PRO A 248 -13.62 -8.72 -23.23
CA PRO A 248 -12.59 -9.67 -22.79
C PRO A 248 -11.29 -9.01 -22.30
N THR A 249 -10.88 -7.92 -22.93
CA THR A 249 -9.64 -7.20 -22.55
C THR A 249 -9.67 -6.74 -21.09
N ARG A 250 -10.82 -6.19 -20.62
CA ARG A 250 -10.97 -5.74 -19.23
C ARG A 250 -11.01 -6.89 -18.25
N LEU A 251 -11.50 -8.07 -18.66
CA LEU A 251 -11.44 -9.27 -17.82
C LEU A 251 -9.98 -9.74 -17.64
N VAL A 252 -9.16 -9.66 -18.68
CA VAL A 252 -7.71 -9.93 -18.56
C VAL A 252 -7.04 -8.93 -17.64
N LEU A 253 -7.35 -7.64 -17.75
CA LEU A 253 -6.83 -6.61 -16.85
C LEU A 253 -7.31 -6.83 -15.40
N ALA A 254 -8.55 -7.27 -15.19
CA ALA A 254 -9.04 -7.64 -13.86
C ALA A 254 -8.23 -8.80 -13.26
N PHE A 255 -7.91 -9.81 -14.06
CA PHE A 255 -7.05 -10.91 -13.62
C PHE A 255 -5.64 -10.42 -13.28
N LEU A 256 -5.07 -9.52 -14.08
CA LEU A 256 -3.79 -8.88 -13.76
C LEU A 256 -3.85 -8.10 -12.44
N ALA A 257 -4.94 -7.37 -12.17
CA ALA A 257 -5.12 -6.67 -10.89
C ALA A 257 -5.15 -7.63 -9.70
N VAL A 258 -5.76 -8.82 -9.86
CA VAL A 258 -5.71 -9.87 -8.82
C VAL A 258 -4.28 -10.35 -8.59
N ILE A 259 -3.50 -10.57 -9.66
CA ILE A 259 -2.08 -10.94 -9.53
C ILE A 259 -1.32 -9.84 -8.79
N VAL A 260 -1.48 -8.57 -9.18
CA VAL A 260 -0.86 -7.42 -8.50
C VAL A 260 -1.26 -7.38 -7.03
N PHE A 261 -2.54 -7.56 -6.71
CA PHE A 261 -3.00 -7.65 -5.33
C PHE A 261 -2.28 -8.75 -4.54
N LEU A 262 -2.21 -9.96 -5.09
CA LEU A 262 -1.55 -11.10 -4.43
C LEU A 262 -0.05 -10.87 -4.24
N LEU A 263 0.63 -10.20 -5.17
CA LEU A 263 2.05 -9.86 -5.06
C LEU A 263 2.32 -8.77 -4.03
N CYS A 264 1.34 -7.88 -3.78
CA CYS A 264 1.45 -6.77 -2.85
C CYS A 264 0.92 -7.09 -1.46
N PHE A 265 -0.01 -8.04 -1.31
CA PHE A 265 -0.74 -8.27 -0.08
C PHE A 265 0.12 -8.94 1.00
N MET A 266 0.28 -8.25 2.11
CA MET A 266 0.96 -8.75 3.31
C MET A 266 -0.08 -9.03 4.39
N TRP A 267 -0.30 -10.31 4.71
CA TRP A 267 -1.24 -10.68 5.78
C TRP A 267 -0.79 -10.20 7.17
N LEU A 268 0.52 -10.00 7.35
CA LEU A 268 1.15 -9.42 8.54
C LEU A 268 2.25 -8.47 8.09
N PRO A 269 1.95 -7.18 7.82
CA PRO A 269 2.98 -6.25 7.34
C PRO A 269 3.97 -5.84 8.44
N ILE A 270 3.49 -5.71 9.69
CA ILE A 270 4.30 -5.29 10.84
C ILE A 270 3.97 -6.19 12.03
N GLY A 271 4.98 -6.63 12.77
CA GLY A 271 4.80 -7.42 13.97
C GLY A 271 5.98 -7.29 14.93
N THR A 272 5.91 -7.99 16.05
CA THR A 272 6.97 -8.03 17.05
C THR A 272 7.75 -9.34 16.92
N TYR A 273 9.07 -9.27 16.85
CA TYR A 273 9.92 -10.46 16.82
C TYR A 273 9.86 -11.20 18.15
N LYS A 274 9.44 -12.45 18.09
CA LYS A 274 9.49 -13.39 19.22
C LYS A 274 10.43 -14.52 18.82
N PRO A 275 11.61 -14.66 19.46
CA PRO A 275 12.46 -15.83 19.22
C PRO A 275 11.68 -17.08 19.60
N ILE A 276 11.79 -18.11 18.78
CA ILE A 276 11.20 -19.44 19.01
C ILE A 276 12.01 -20.15 20.08
#